data_5f7a2269156f94268230c018e90610fc
#
_entry.id   5f7a2269156f94268230c018e90610fc
#
_cell.length_a   1.000
_cell.length_b   1.000
_cell.length_c   1.000
_cell.angle_alpha   90.00
_cell.angle_beta   90.00
_cell.angle_gamma   90.00
#
_symmetry.space_group_name_H-M   'P 1'
#
loop_
_entity.id
_entity.type
_entity.pdbx_description
1 polymer ?
#
loop_
_entity_poly.entity_id
_entity_poly.type
_entity_poly.pdbx_seq_one_letter_code
_entity_poly.pdbx_strand_id
1 'polypeptide(L)'
;IKSFDTIKENFIRYIKTAFKTKFDSVEVEREALLNSDKILYREPWIEILPEYKSSGKNISDLEETDLPGLSPDHVELFKGLVRGNGETGFIPDHFELYEHQIKMLRHSLNGKHCIITSGTGSGKTESFLLPLLAQISKEMNEWNIPNDKSVHVDDWWTSNSGVNDSDIVDVSNGFVMGDKVKQRGHDTRPGGMRSMIIYPMNALVEDQMTRLRTALDSNPVREWYQQNTNDNSIYFGRYNGATPVSGELQRINDDGIPEINSTKIAAL
;
A
#
# COMPACT_ATOMS: atom_id res chain seq x y z
N ILE A 1 12.01 -31.45 16.31
CA ILE A 1 11.27 -32.13 17.37
C ILE A 1 11.43 -31.35 18.67
N LYS A 2 12.64 -31.19 19.27
CA LYS A 2 12.83 -30.45 20.54
C LYS A 2 12.23 -29.03 20.56
N SER A 3 12.34 -28.29 19.48
CA SER A 3 11.78 -26.91 19.38
C SER A 3 10.26 -26.93 19.40
N PHE A 4 9.64 -27.91 18.77
CA PHE A 4 8.19 -28.05 18.75
C PHE A 4 7.63 -28.41 20.13
N ASP A 5 8.29 -29.35 20.83
CA ASP A 5 7.90 -29.73 22.19
C ASP A 5 7.99 -28.53 23.15
N THR A 6 9.04 -27.74 23.03
CA THR A 6 9.21 -26.50 23.83
C THR A 6 8.11 -25.49 23.54
N ILE A 7 7.73 -25.31 22.27
CA ILE A 7 6.64 -24.38 21.90
C ILE A 7 5.31 -24.87 22.49
N LYS A 8 5.02 -26.17 22.37
CA LYS A 8 3.81 -26.80 22.94
C LYS A 8 3.75 -26.58 24.46
N GLU A 9 4.83 -26.90 25.19
CA GLU A 9 4.88 -26.72 26.64
C GLU A 9 4.68 -25.25 27.05
N ASN A 10 5.30 -24.31 26.35
CA ASN A 10 5.16 -22.89 26.62
C ASN A 10 3.73 -22.40 26.34
N PHE A 11 3.08 -22.93 25.30
CA PHE A 11 1.71 -22.58 24.96
C PHE A 11 0.71 -23.11 26.02
N ILE A 12 0.89 -24.36 26.49
CA ILE A 12 0.10 -24.94 27.58
C ILE A 12 0.30 -24.10 28.85
N ARG A 13 1.54 -23.74 29.18
CA ARG A 13 1.86 -22.90 30.33
C ARG A 13 1.20 -21.53 30.22
N TYR A 14 1.20 -20.92 29.05
CA TYR A 14 0.51 -19.65 28.78
C TYR A 14 -1.00 -19.78 29.05
N ILE A 15 -1.66 -20.79 28.50
CA ILE A 15 -3.09 -21.02 28.70
C ILE A 15 -3.41 -21.21 30.20
N LYS A 16 -2.61 -22.03 30.89
CA LYS A 16 -2.79 -22.27 32.35
C LYS A 16 -2.61 -21.01 33.16
N THR A 17 -1.75 -20.10 32.75
CA THR A 17 -1.48 -18.85 33.47
C THR A 17 -2.52 -17.78 33.16
N ALA A 18 -2.82 -17.55 31.89
CA ALA A 18 -3.72 -16.48 31.47
C ALA A 18 -5.20 -16.76 31.79
N PHE A 19 -5.59 -18.04 31.82
CA PHE A 19 -6.98 -18.46 32.02
C PHE A 19 -7.14 -19.34 33.26
N LYS A 20 -6.34 -19.11 34.30
CA LYS A 20 -6.37 -19.88 35.53
C LYS A 20 -7.77 -19.82 36.17
N THR A 21 -8.28 -20.99 36.58
CA THR A 21 -9.52 -21.08 37.34
C THR A 21 -9.24 -21.24 38.84
N LYS A 22 -10.28 -21.08 39.66
CA LYS A 22 -10.19 -21.28 41.13
C LYS A 22 -10.38 -22.75 41.54
N PHE A 23 -10.66 -23.63 40.58
CA PHE A 23 -11.04 -25.03 40.86
C PHE A 23 -9.91 -25.95 40.37
N ASP A 24 -9.21 -26.56 41.34
CA ASP A 24 -8.07 -27.44 41.03
C ASP A 24 -8.44 -28.65 40.18
N SER A 25 -9.64 -29.22 40.38
CA SER A 25 -10.14 -30.33 39.55
C SER A 25 -10.26 -29.94 38.05
N VAL A 26 -10.74 -28.72 37.77
CA VAL A 26 -10.84 -28.18 36.40
C VAL A 26 -9.48 -27.94 35.81
N GLU A 27 -8.50 -27.49 36.59
CA GLU A 27 -7.14 -27.31 36.13
C GLU A 27 -6.48 -28.64 35.73
N VAL A 28 -6.68 -29.69 36.53
CA VAL A 28 -6.16 -31.03 36.22
C VAL A 28 -6.79 -31.61 34.92
N GLU A 29 -8.10 -31.51 34.79
CA GLU A 29 -8.82 -31.98 33.60
C GLU A 29 -8.40 -31.19 32.36
N ARG A 30 -8.30 -29.85 32.47
CA ARG A 30 -7.84 -28.99 31.41
C ARG A 30 -6.41 -29.36 30.93
N GLU A 31 -5.50 -29.59 31.86
CA GLU A 31 -4.15 -30.00 31.54
C GLU A 31 -4.13 -31.37 30.81
N ALA A 32 -4.94 -32.31 31.25
CA ALA A 32 -5.08 -33.59 30.58
C ALA A 32 -5.63 -33.45 29.17
N LEU A 33 -6.66 -32.60 28.98
CA LEU A 33 -7.20 -32.30 27.65
C LEU A 33 -6.20 -31.59 26.73
N LEU A 34 -5.50 -30.57 27.23
CA LEU A 34 -4.51 -29.83 26.45
C LEU A 34 -3.32 -30.72 26.03
N ASN A 35 -2.98 -31.73 26.80
CA ASN A 35 -1.94 -32.70 26.47
C ASN A 35 -2.42 -33.87 25.58
N SER A 36 -3.76 -34.03 25.44
CA SER A 36 -4.28 -35.08 24.58
C SER A 36 -4.02 -34.80 23.11
N ASP A 37 -3.89 -35.88 22.33
CA ASP A 37 -3.54 -35.81 20.92
C ASP A 37 -4.61 -35.05 20.10
N LYS A 38 -4.16 -34.20 19.18
CA LYS A 38 -4.99 -33.43 18.23
C LYS A 38 -5.93 -32.37 18.82
N ILE A 39 -5.88 -32.09 20.13
CA ILE A 39 -6.69 -31.03 20.73
C ILE A 39 -6.06 -29.65 20.49
N LEU A 40 -4.83 -29.48 20.87
CA LEU A 40 -4.13 -28.19 20.83
C LEU A 40 -3.32 -28.00 19.56
N TYR A 41 -2.86 -29.06 18.94
CA TYR A 41 -2.01 -29.02 17.76
C TYR A 41 -2.22 -30.26 16.89
N ARG A 42 -1.82 -30.11 15.64
CA ARG A 42 -1.63 -31.24 14.73
C ARG A 42 -0.13 -31.39 14.46
N GLU A 43 0.30 -32.58 14.20
CA GLU A 43 1.66 -32.77 13.75
C GLU A 43 1.93 -31.94 12.50
N PRO A 44 3.09 -31.25 12.43
CA PRO A 44 3.43 -30.46 11.26
C PRO A 44 3.59 -31.37 10.03
N TRP A 45 2.99 -30.96 8.95
CA TRP A 45 3.17 -31.61 7.66
C TRP A 45 4.24 -30.84 6.89
N ILE A 46 5.10 -31.56 6.20
CA ILE A 46 6.07 -30.96 5.29
C ILE A 46 5.42 -30.92 3.91
N GLU A 47 5.19 -29.74 3.40
CA GLU A 47 4.77 -29.52 2.03
C GLU A 47 5.94 -28.96 1.25
N ILE A 48 6.25 -29.58 0.12
CA ILE A 48 7.28 -29.09 -0.79
C ILE A 48 6.70 -27.90 -1.52
N LEU A 49 7.29 -26.73 -1.33
CA LEU A 49 6.93 -25.53 -2.10
C LEU A 49 7.42 -25.72 -3.54
N PRO A 50 6.54 -25.54 -4.54
CA PRO A 50 6.97 -25.60 -5.92
C PRO A 50 7.95 -24.45 -6.22
N GLU A 51 8.98 -24.73 -6.97
CA GLU A 51 9.86 -23.73 -7.50
C GLU A 51 9.14 -22.95 -8.61
N TYR A 52 9.10 -21.63 -8.47
CA TYR A 52 8.46 -20.78 -9.48
C TYR A 52 9.43 -20.56 -10.64
N LYS A 53 8.93 -20.78 -11.86
CA LYS A 53 9.75 -20.64 -13.06
C LYS A 53 10.13 -19.18 -13.26
N SER A 54 11.44 -18.91 -13.34
CA SER A 54 11.95 -17.64 -13.83
C SER A 54 11.63 -17.47 -15.31
N SER A 55 11.35 -16.24 -15.72
CA SER A 55 11.21 -15.88 -17.12
C SER A 55 12.55 -15.64 -17.81
N GLY A 56 13.65 -15.55 -17.04
CA GLY A 56 14.96 -15.14 -17.53
C GLY A 56 15.03 -13.65 -17.90
N LYS A 57 14.04 -12.84 -17.52
CA LYS A 57 13.98 -11.41 -17.78
C LYS A 57 13.87 -10.63 -16.48
N ASN A 58 14.66 -9.58 -16.33
CA ASN A 58 14.47 -8.55 -15.32
C ASN A 58 13.63 -7.38 -15.89
N ILE A 59 13.41 -6.33 -15.10
CA ILE A 59 12.61 -5.16 -15.56
C ILE A 59 13.28 -4.46 -16.76
N SER A 60 14.59 -4.39 -16.80
CA SER A 60 15.33 -3.74 -17.88
C SER A 60 15.20 -4.48 -19.23
N ASP A 61 15.00 -5.80 -19.18
CA ASP A 61 14.88 -6.66 -20.38
C ASP A 61 13.48 -6.67 -20.99
N LEU A 62 12.50 -6.03 -20.33
CA LEU A 62 11.14 -5.97 -20.85
C LEU A 62 11.10 -5.12 -22.13
N GLU A 63 10.37 -5.61 -23.11
CA GLU A 63 10.15 -4.98 -24.40
C GLU A 63 8.67 -4.66 -24.62
N GLU A 64 8.35 -3.95 -25.71
CA GLU A 64 6.96 -3.67 -26.12
C GLU A 64 6.12 -4.93 -26.26
N THR A 65 6.73 -6.04 -26.63
CA THR A 65 6.07 -7.37 -26.72
C THR A 65 5.63 -7.91 -25.37
N ASP A 66 6.29 -7.49 -24.28
CA ASP A 66 5.94 -7.83 -22.90
C ASP A 66 4.90 -6.85 -22.34
N LEU A 67 4.84 -5.65 -22.90
CA LEU A 67 4.04 -4.50 -22.45
C LEU A 67 3.06 -4.04 -23.54
N PRO A 68 2.10 -4.87 -23.95
CA PRO A 68 1.22 -4.55 -25.06
C PRO A 68 0.43 -3.26 -24.80
N GLY A 69 0.41 -2.38 -25.83
CA GLY A 69 -0.27 -1.09 -25.80
C GLY A 69 0.50 0.03 -25.09
N LEU A 70 1.76 -0.20 -24.71
CA LEU A 70 2.70 0.85 -24.37
C LEU A 70 3.52 1.23 -25.60
N SER A 71 3.76 2.53 -25.79
CA SER A 71 4.75 3.03 -26.74
C SER A 71 6.17 2.84 -26.17
N PRO A 72 7.24 2.93 -26.98
CA PRO A 72 8.61 2.88 -26.49
C PRO A 72 8.87 3.84 -25.31
N ASP A 73 8.39 5.07 -25.40
CA ASP A 73 8.55 6.07 -24.33
C ASP A 73 7.83 5.64 -23.04
N HIS A 74 6.62 5.08 -23.14
CA HIS A 74 5.91 4.55 -21.98
C HIS A 74 6.60 3.33 -21.37
N VAL A 75 7.24 2.50 -22.19
CA VAL A 75 8.05 1.36 -21.70
C VAL A 75 9.23 1.86 -20.87
N GLU A 76 9.95 2.88 -21.35
CA GLU A 76 11.08 3.44 -20.59
C GLU A 76 10.63 4.16 -19.31
N LEU A 77 9.50 4.88 -19.34
CA LEU A 77 8.91 5.47 -18.14
C LEU A 77 8.50 4.39 -17.12
N PHE A 78 7.88 3.32 -17.59
CA PHE A 78 7.52 2.18 -16.73
C PHE A 78 8.75 1.53 -16.10
N LYS A 79 9.78 1.24 -16.89
CA LYS A 79 11.03 0.67 -16.39
C LYS A 79 11.67 1.57 -15.35
N GLY A 80 11.81 2.86 -15.64
CA GLY A 80 12.38 3.84 -14.71
C GLY A 80 11.60 3.93 -13.41
N LEU A 81 10.27 3.97 -13.47
CA LEU A 81 9.40 4.00 -12.29
C LEU A 81 9.57 2.75 -11.43
N VAL A 82 9.60 1.56 -12.04
CA VAL A 82 9.67 0.29 -11.29
C VAL A 82 11.06 0.04 -10.72
N ARG A 83 12.11 0.39 -11.45
CA ARG A 83 13.49 0.19 -11.02
C ARG A 83 13.97 1.23 -10.00
N GLY A 84 13.42 2.44 -10.03
CA GLY A 84 13.98 3.56 -9.31
C GLY A 84 15.46 3.78 -9.72
N ASN A 85 16.38 3.74 -8.75
CA ASN A 85 17.82 3.80 -9.02
C ASN A 85 18.47 2.42 -9.30
N GLY A 86 17.67 1.38 -9.48
CA GLY A 86 18.15 0.00 -9.70
C GLY A 86 18.36 -0.80 -8.40
N GLU A 87 18.55 -0.15 -7.27
CA GLU A 87 18.73 -0.80 -5.96
C GLU A 87 17.50 -0.65 -5.05
N THR A 88 16.83 0.48 -5.11
CA THR A 88 15.75 0.85 -4.20
C THR A 88 14.38 1.00 -4.87
N GLY A 89 14.23 0.54 -6.10
CA GLY A 89 12.94 0.53 -6.81
C GLY A 89 11.97 -0.51 -6.27
N PHE A 90 10.80 -0.57 -6.86
CA PHE A 90 9.77 -1.56 -6.54
C PHE A 90 10.27 -3.00 -6.81
N ILE A 91 10.98 -3.19 -7.91
CA ILE A 91 11.70 -4.43 -8.23
C ILE A 91 13.13 -4.04 -8.63
N PRO A 92 14.13 -4.33 -7.79
CA PRO A 92 15.54 -4.12 -8.11
C PRO A 92 15.98 -4.92 -9.35
N ASP A 93 16.93 -4.38 -10.10
CA ASP A 93 17.41 -4.96 -11.38
C ASP A 93 17.98 -6.37 -11.28
N HIS A 94 18.45 -6.79 -10.11
CA HIS A 94 19.00 -8.13 -9.93
C HIS A 94 17.95 -9.23 -9.81
N PHE A 95 16.64 -8.87 -9.72
CA PHE A 95 15.56 -9.84 -9.66
C PHE A 95 15.01 -10.14 -11.04
N GLU A 96 15.04 -11.40 -11.40
CA GLU A 96 14.31 -11.90 -12.56
C GLU A 96 12.82 -12.05 -12.23
N LEU A 97 11.99 -11.65 -13.17
CA LEU A 97 10.54 -11.82 -13.06
C LEU A 97 10.17 -13.30 -13.24
N TYR A 98 9.17 -13.74 -12.51
CA TYR A 98 8.59 -15.05 -12.75
C TYR A 98 7.71 -15.06 -14.01
N GLU A 99 7.62 -16.21 -14.67
CA GLU A 99 6.76 -16.38 -15.86
C GLU A 99 5.32 -15.94 -15.63
N HIS A 100 4.76 -16.22 -14.46
CA HIS A 100 3.37 -15.85 -14.14
C HIS A 100 3.20 -14.33 -13.98
N GLN A 101 4.23 -13.60 -13.53
CA GLN A 101 4.22 -12.15 -13.44
C GLN A 101 4.15 -11.52 -14.83
N ILE A 102 4.99 -11.98 -15.78
CA ILE A 102 4.95 -11.52 -17.16
C ILE A 102 3.63 -11.89 -17.85
N LYS A 103 3.13 -13.11 -17.63
CA LYS A 103 1.82 -13.52 -18.17
C LYS A 103 0.70 -12.62 -17.65
N MET A 104 0.70 -12.31 -16.36
CA MET A 104 -0.30 -11.40 -15.78
C MET A 104 -0.18 -10.00 -16.36
N LEU A 105 1.03 -9.47 -16.45
CA LEU A 105 1.30 -8.16 -17.04
C LEU A 105 0.72 -8.06 -18.45
N ARG A 106 1.06 -9.01 -19.33
CA ARG A 106 0.54 -9.07 -20.71
C ARG A 106 -0.99 -9.21 -20.77
N HIS A 107 -1.56 -10.09 -19.96
CA HIS A 107 -3.02 -10.31 -19.99
C HIS A 107 -3.79 -9.09 -19.48
N SER A 108 -3.33 -8.49 -18.39
CA SER A 108 -3.97 -7.31 -17.81
C SER A 108 -3.90 -6.11 -18.76
N LEU A 109 -2.75 -5.86 -19.41
CA LEU A 109 -2.59 -4.78 -20.38
C LEU A 109 -3.44 -5.00 -21.65
N ASN A 110 -3.77 -6.24 -21.98
CA ASN A 110 -4.73 -6.59 -23.03
C ASN A 110 -6.21 -6.55 -22.55
N GLY A 111 -6.50 -5.96 -21.40
CA GLY A 111 -7.85 -5.78 -20.87
C GLY A 111 -8.50 -7.05 -20.32
N LYS A 112 -7.73 -8.11 -20.02
CA LYS A 112 -8.28 -9.34 -19.46
C LYS A 112 -8.34 -9.26 -17.94
N HIS A 113 -9.41 -9.78 -17.36
CA HIS A 113 -9.49 -10.04 -15.93
C HIS A 113 -8.60 -11.22 -15.56
N CYS A 114 -7.77 -11.04 -14.52
CA CYS A 114 -6.78 -12.02 -14.13
C CYS A 114 -7.00 -12.48 -12.69
N ILE A 115 -6.81 -13.76 -12.43
CA ILE A 115 -6.78 -14.35 -11.09
C ILE A 115 -5.44 -15.04 -10.91
N ILE A 116 -4.74 -14.71 -9.81
CA ILE A 116 -3.49 -15.37 -9.43
C ILE A 116 -3.74 -16.31 -8.26
N THR A 117 -3.44 -17.58 -8.48
CA THR A 117 -3.45 -18.62 -7.46
C THR A 117 -2.03 -19.16 -7.32
N SER A 118 -1.30 -18.69 -6.32
CA SER A 118 0.06 -19.14 -6.06
C SER A 118 0.36 -19.12 -4.57
N GLY A 119 1.35 -19.89 -4.14
CA GLY A 119 1.77 -19.97 -2.74
C GLY A 119 2.38 -18.67 -2.20
N THR A 120 2.77 -18.71 -0.94
CA THR A 120 3.49 -17.59 -0.30
C THR A 120 4.87 -17.42 -0.93
N GLY A 121 5.35 -16.19 -1.04
CA GLY A 121 6.68 -15.90 -1.63
C GLY A 121 6.74 -15.95 -3.16
N SER A 122 5.60 -16.07 -3.85
CA SER A 122 5.55 -16.14 -5.32
C SER A 122 5.52 -14.80 -6.04
N GLY A 123 5.67 -13.69 -5.34
CA GLY A 123 5.58 -12.37 -5.99
C GLY A 123 4.17 -11.99 -6.47
N LYS A 124 3.12 -12.40 -5.73
CA LYS A 124 1.73 -12.02 -6.06
C LYS A 124 1.51 -10.51 -6.07
N THR A 125 2.11 -9.80 -5.12
CA THR A 125 2.00 -8.35 -5.02
C THR A 125 2.57 -7.68 -6.27
N GLU A 126 3.74 -8.09 -6.70
CA GLU A 126 4.39 -7.62 -7.92
C GLU A 126 3.52 -7.92 -9.14
N SER A 127 2.89 -9.08 -9.18
CA SER A 127 2.06 -9.49 -10.31
C SER A 127 0.88 -8.56 -10.58
N PHE A 128 0.23 -7.99 -9.56
CA PHE A 128 -0.87 -7.04 -9.79
C PHE A 128 -0.43 -5.57 -9.78
N LEU A 129 0.67 -5.23 -9.12
CA LEU A 129 1.18 -3.85 -9.12
C LEU A 129 1.89 -3.51 -10.45
N LEU A 130 2.60 -4.45 -11.07
CA LEU A 130 3.26 -4.20 -12.35
C LEU A 130 2.30 -3.72 -13.45
N PRO A 131 1.16 -4.40 -13.73
CA PRO A 131 0.23 -3.90 -14.74
C PRO A 131 -0.44 -2.57 -14.33
N LEU A 132 -0.63 -2.32 -13.04
CA LEU A 132 -1.13 -1.04 -12.55
C LEU A 132 -0.13 0.09 -12.86
N LEU A 133 1.14 -0.09 -12.52
CA LEU A 133 2.19 0.90 -12.79
C LEU A 133 2.40 1.10 -14.29
N ALA A 134 2.34 0.03 -15.10
CA ALA A 134 2.38 0.11 -16.53
C ALA A 134 1.20 0.90 -17.13
N GLN A 135 0.01 0.77 -16.55
CA GLN A 135 -1.14 1.56 -16.98
C GLN A 135 -1.01 3.04 -16.60
N ILE A 136 -0.44 3.33 -15.40
CA ILE A 136 -0.20 4.71 -14.97
C ILE A 136 0.90 5.36 -15.83
N SER A 137 1.94 4.62 -16.23
CA SER A 137 3.02 5.16 -17.08
C SER A 137 2.52 5.69 -18.42
N LYS A 138 1.40 5.19 -18.95
CA LYS A 138 0.75 5.74 -20.16
C LYS A 138 0.27 7.18 -19.97
N GLU A 139 -0.11 7.56 -18.77
CA GLU A 139 -0.57 8.92 -18.45
C GLU A 139 0.60 9.88 -18.21
N MET A 140 1.79 9.37 -17.86
CA MET A 140 2.90 10.21 -17.39
C MET A 140 3.43 11.18 -18.45
N ASN A 141 3.40 10.82 -19.72
CA ASN A 141 3.78 11.70 -20.80
C ASN A 141 2.89 12.94 -20.95
N GLU A 142 1.65 12.86 -20.43
CA GLU A 142 0.68 13.94 -20.49
C GLU A 142 0.70 14.81 -19.22
N TRP A 143 1.53 14.46 -18.24
CA TRP A 143 1.62 15.21 -17.01
C TRP A 143 2.46 16.47 -17.21
N ASN A 144 1.80 17.60 -17.14
CA ASN A 144 2.42 18.91 -17.26
C ASN A 144 2.25 19.69 -15.97
N ILE A 145 3.27 20.46 -15.63
CA ILE A 145 3.21 21.45 -14.59
C ILE A 145 3.23 22.83 -15.25
N PRO A 146 2.38 23.78 -14.83
CA PRO A 146 2.53 25.16 -15.22
C PRO A 146 3.93 25.67 -14.86
N ASN A 147 4.47 26.60 -15.61
CA ASN A 147 5.77 27.20 -15.34
C ASN A 147 5.87 27.91 -13.97
N ASP A 148 4.74 28.14 -13.31
CA ASP A 148 4.68 28.69 -11.96
C ASP A 148 4.76 27.54 -10.93
N LYS A 149 5.99 27.19 -10.55
CA LYS A 149 6.29 26.22 -9.49
C LYS A 149 6.17 26.81 -8.08
N SER A 150 5.57 27.99 -7.93
CA SER A 150 5.53 28.73 -6.66
C SER A 150 4.81 28.01 -5.51
N VAL A 151 4.10 26.90 -5.84
CA VAL A 151 3.25 26.18 -4.90
C VAL A 151 3.85 24.86 -4.45
N HIS A 152 5.02 24.43 -5.00
CA HIS A 152 5.69 23.23 -4.54
C HIS A 152 6.44 23.50 -3.25
N VAL A 153 6.10 22.76 -2.19
CA VAL A 153 6.75 22.84 -0.88
C VAL A 153 7.14 21.43 -0.46
N ASP A 154 8.45 21.17 -0.40
CA ASP A 154 8.99 19.86 -0.05
C ASP A 154 8.50 19.36 1.31
N ASP A 155 8.45 20.25 2.29
CA ASP A 155 8.00 19.96 3.65
C ASP A 155 6.58 20.48 3.92
N TRP A 156 5.66 20.22 3.00
CA TRP A 156 4.28 20.73 3.06
C TRP A 156 3.57 20.46 4.40
N TRP A 157 3.96 19.39 5.11
CA TRP A 157 3.37 19.01 6.41
C TRP A 157 3.94 19.81 7.59
N THR A 158 5.10 20.42 7.46
CA THR A 158 5.73 21.25 8.50
C THR A 158 5.54 22.74 8.25
N SER A 159 5.22 23.09 7.03
CA SER A 159 5.18 24.46 6.56
C SER A 159 3.87 25.15 6.94
N ASN A 160 3.96 26.11 7.84
CA ASN A 160 2.95 27.16 8.00
C ASN A 160 3.20 28.32 7.00
N SER A 161 4.05 28.11 6.01
CA SER A 161 4.45 29.12 5.04
C SER A 161 3.31 29.42 4.08
N GLY A 162 2.62 30.48 4.30
CA GLY A 162 1.54 30.97 3.43
C GLY A 162 0.26 31.35 4.15
N VAL A 163 0.13 31.10 5.43
CA VAL A 163 -0.98 31.63 6.21
C VAL A 163 -0.61 33.06 6.63
N ASN A 164 -0.96 34.03 5.82
CA ASN A 164 -1.14 35.38 6.34
C ASN A 164 -2.39 35.33 7.24
N ASP A 165 -2.35 36.03 8.38
CA ASP A 165 -3.50 36.21 9.29
C ASP A 165 -4.78 36.70 8.57
N SER A 166 -4.62 37.25 7.35
CA SER A 166 -5.70 37.69 6.47
C SER A 166 -6.37 36.59 5.67
N ASP A 167 -5.78 35.40 5.56
CA ASP A 167 -6.30 34.29 4.79
C ASP A 167 -7.09 33.29 5.64
N ILE A 168 -7.30 33.64 6.90
CA ILE A 168 -8.20 32.95 7.82
C ILE A 168 -9.62 33.24 7.35
N VAL A 169 -10.18 32.32 6.59
CA VAL A 169 -11.61 32.39 6.24
C VAL A 169 -12.42 32.08 7.50
N ASP A 170 -13.02 33.13 8.07
CA ASP A 170 -14.02 33.00 9.11
C ASP A 170 -15.25 32.32 8.51
N VAL A 171 -15.30 30.99 8.62
CA VAL A 171 -16.51 30.25 8.31
C VAL A 171 -17.47 30.62 9.42
N SER A 172 -18.64 31.11 9.08
CA SER A 172 -19.71 31.67 9.94
C SER A 172 -20.12 30.82 11.16
N ASN A 173 -19.41 29.72 11.42
CA ASN A 173 -19.58 28.75 12.51
C ASN A 173 -18.34 28.63 13.41
N GLY A 174 -17.39 29.55 13.37
CA GLY A 174 -16.25 29.60 14.30
C GLY A 174 -15.12 28.61 13.99
N PHE A 175 -15.06 28.04 12.79
CA PHE A 175 -13.97 27.19 12.36
C PHE A 175 -12.96 28.01 11.54
N VAL A 176 -11.74 28.08 12.03
CA VAL A 176 -10.59 28.59 11.31
C VAL A 176 -9.99 27.42 10.54
N MET A 177 -10.24 27.35 9.25
CA MET A 177 -9.47 26.48 8.36
C MET A 177 -8.18 27.22 7.99
N GLY A 178 -7.08 26.87 8.65
CA GLY A 178 -5.77 27.29 8.16
C GLY A 178 -5.55 26.69 6.76
N ASP A 179 -5.10 27.51 5.82
CA ASP A 179 -4.68 27.03 4.50
C ASP A 179 -3.39 26.23 4.67
N LYS A 180 -3.53 24.94 4.95
CA LYS A 180 -2.43 24.01 4.83
C LYS A 180 -2.04 23.92 3.36
N VAL A 181 -0.76 24.02 3.07
CA VAL A 181 -0.25 23.79 1.72
C VAL A 181 -0.71 22.42 1.24
N LYS A 182 -1.42 22.39 0.15
CA LYS A 182 -1.93 21.14 -0.40
C LYS A 182 -0.75 20.32 -0.94
N GLN A 183 -0.60 19.08 -0.50
CA GLN A 183 0.42 18.15 -0.99
C GLN A 183 0.50 18.13 -2.53
N ARG A 184 -0.63 18.33 -3.21
CA ARG A 184 -0.75 18.31 -4.68
C ARG A 184 -0.91 19.72 -5.27
N GLY A 185 -0.51 20.76 -4.54
CA GLY A 185 -0.69 22.14 -5.00
C GLY A 185 0.04 22.45 -6.31
N HIS A 186 1.17 21.80 -6.54
CA HIS A 186 1.99 21.93 -7.75
C HIS A 186 1.56 21.01 -8.89
N ASP A 187 0.68 20.04 -8.62
CA ASP A 187 0.31 18.97 -9.56
C ASP A 187 -0.78 19.45 -10.53
N THR A 188 -0.51 19.41 -11.82
CA THR A 188 -1.42 19.89 -12.86
C THR A 188 -2.22 18.82 -13.54
N ARG A 189 -1.87 17.57 -13.30
CA ARG A 189 -2.63 16.45 -13.84
C ARG A 189 -4.06 16.41 -13.25
N PRO A 190 -5.06 15.92 -14.00
CA PRO A 190 -6.40 15.77 -13.48
C PRO A 190 -6.42 14.88 -12.21
N GLY A 191 -6.99 15.40 -11.12
CA GLY A 191 -7.21 14.64 -9.89
C GLY A 191 -8.17 13.49 -10.15
N GLY A 192 -7.92 12.33 -9.53
CA GLY A 192 -8.82 11.19 -9.61
C GLY A 192 -8.15 9.90 -9.15
N MET A 193 -8.96 9.02 -8.56
CA MET A 193 -8.52 7.69 -8.15
C MET A 193 -8.34 6.83 -9.40
N ARG A 194 -7.15 6.24 -9.57
CA ARG A 194 -6.81 5.37 -10.70
C ARG A 194 -7.00 3.90 -10.38
N SER A 195 -6.84 3.53 -9.12
CA SER A 195 -7.01 2.14 -8.69
C SER A 195 -7.43 2.05 -7.24
N MET A 196 -8.01 0.92 -6.89
CA MET A 196 -8.32 0.54 -5.51
C MET A 196 -7.82 -0.88 -5.27
N ILE A 197 -7.03 -1.05 -4.20
CA ILE A 197 -6.54 -2.35 -3.78
C ILE A 197 -7.20 -2.69 -2.45
N ILE A 198 -7.89 -3.82 -2.39
CA ILE A 198 -8.65 -4.23 -1.20
C ILE A 198 -7.91 -5.36 -0.50
N TYR A 199 -7.66 -5.20 0.79
CA TYR A 199 -7.05 -6.20 1.66
C TYR A 199 -8.01 -6.62 2.78
N PRO A 200 -7.99 -7.88 3.18
CA PRO A 200 -8.90 -8.37 4.23
C PRO A 200 -8.49 -7.93 5.64
N MET A 201 -7.26 -7.47 5.84
CA MET A 201 -6.73 -7.11 7.15
C MET A 201 -5.88 -5.84 7.09
N ASN A 202 -5.99 -4.99 8.12
CA ASN A 202 -5.21 -3.75 8.23
C ASN A 202 -3.70 -3.99 8.27
N ALA A 203 -3.24 -5.08 8.88
CA ALA A 203 -1.81 -5.42 8.92
C ALA A 203 -1.19 -5.59 7.52
N LEU A 204 -1.93 -6.20 6.59
CA LEU A 204 -1.50 -6.32 5.20
C LEU A 204 -1.47 -4.96 4.49
N VAL A 205 -2.40 -4.07 4.82
CA VAL A 205 -2.41 -2.71 4.28
C VAL A 205 -1.15 -1.95 4.71
N GLU A 206 -0.77 -2.03 5.99
CA GLU A 206 0.43 -1.35 6.51
C GLU A 206 1.71 -1.87 5.86
N ASP A 207 1.84 -3.19 5.70
CA ASP A 207 2.98 -3.79 5.01
C ASP A 207 3.08 -3.26 3.56
N GLN A 208 1.96 -3.27 2.84
CA GLN A 208 1.93 -2.76 1.46
C GLN A 208 2.18 -1.24 1.38
N MET A 209 1.67 -0.46 2.35
CA MET A 209 1.95 0.97 2.42
C MET A 209 3.45 1.25 2.60
N THR A 210 4.14 0.45 3.43
CA THR A 210 5.59 0.55 3.62
C THR A 210 6.33 0.26 2.31
N ARG A 211 5.94 -0.79 1.61
CA ARG A 211 6.52 -1.13 0.30
C ARG A 211 6.28 -0.05 -0.76
N LEU A 212 5.06 0.49 -0.83
CA LEU A 212 4.73 1.58 -1.76
C LEU A 212 5.50 2.87 -1.45
N ARG A 213 5.71 3.21 -0.17
CA ARG A 213 6.54 4.35 0.22
C ARG A 213 7.98 4.17 -0.26
N THR A 214 8.56 3.00 -0.05
CA THR A 214 9.92 2.71 -0.54
C THR A 214 10.00 2.78 -2.06
N ALA A 215 9.01 2.24 -2.75
CA ALA A 215 9.01 2.11 -4.20
C ALA A 215 8.63 3.40 -4.94
N LEU A 216 7.75 4.24 -4.39
CA LEU A 216 7.15 5.37 -5.10
C LEU A 216 7.37 6.73 -4.42
N ASP A 217 7.99 6.78 -3.25
CA ASP A 217 8.16 8.01 -2.47
C ASP A 217 9.54 8.12 -1.79
N SER A 218 10.50 7.29 -2.20
CA SER A 218 11.89 7.41 -1.78
C SER A 218 12.60 8.54 -2.51
N ASN A 219 13.68 9.09 -1.93
CA ASN A 219 14.44 10.17 -2.53
C ASN A 219 14.88 9.88 -3.98
N PRO A 220 15.42 8.68 -4.31
CA PRO A 220 15.79 8.37 -5.69
C PRO A 220 14.60 8.40 -6.66
N VAL A 221 13.42 7.99 -6.22
CA VAL A 221 12.21 8.01 -7.05
C VAL A 221 11.67 9.43 -7.19
N ARG A 222 11.76 10.26 -6.15
CA ARG A 222 11.41 11.69 -6.25
C ARG A 222 12.32 12.42 -7.25
N GLU A 223 13.63 12.17 -7.22
CA GLU A 223 14.56 12.69 -8.21
C GLU A 223 14.20 12.22 -9.62
N TRP A 224 13.79 10.96 -9.76
CA TRP A 224 13.31 10.43 -11.03
C TRP A 224 12.04 11.15 -11.53
N TYR A 225 11.06 11.43 -10.66
CA TYR A 225 9.87 12.22 -11.02
C TYR A 225 10.24 13.63 -11.51
N GLN A 226 11.14 14.31 -10.82
CA GLN A 226 11.62 15.63 -11.23
C GLN A 226 12.19 15.63 -12.66
N GLN A 227 12.92 14.58 -13.00
CA GLN A 227 13.59 14.47 -14.30
C GLN A 227 12.64 14.01 -15.42
N ASN A 228 11.66 13.19 -15.13
CA ASN A 228 10.89 12.47 -16.14
C ASN A 228 9.42 12.84 -16.23
N THR A 229 8.83 13.42 -15.19
CA THR A 229 7.39 13.69 -15.13
C THR A 229 7.07 15.13 -14.71
N ASN A 230 8.00 16.06 -14.87
CA ASN A 230 7.87 17.43 -14.41
C ASN A 230 7.44 17.52 -12.94
N ASP A 231 8.01 16.66 -12.09
CA ASP A 231 7.73 16.58 -10.65
C ASP A 231 6.30 16.10 -10.28
N ASN A 232 5.50 15.69 -11.25
CA ASN A 232 4.25 15.01 -10.95
C ASN A 232 4.50 13.61 -10.40
N SER A 233 3.94 13.30 -9.25
CA SER A 233 4.18 12.03 -8.54
C SER A 233 2.93 11.16 -8.52
N ILE A 234 3.13 9.86 -8.23
CA ILE A 234 2.04 8.94 -7.93
C ILE A 234 1.69 9.08 -6.46
N TYR A 235 0.46 9.49 -6.19
CA TYR A 235 -0.07 9.57 -4.83
C TYR A 235 -0.82 8.30 -4.47
N PHE A 236 -0.61 7.83 -3.27
CA PHE A 236 -1.28 6.65 -2.72
C PHE A 236 -1.64 6.90 -1.26
N GLY A 237 -2.67 6.24 -0.79
CA GLY A 237 -3.12 6.37 0.59
C GLY A 237 -3.91 5.15 1.02
N ARG A 238 -4.13 5.03 2.31
CA ARG A 238 -5.00 4.00 2.86
C ARG A 238 -6.35 4.59 3.28
N TYR A 239 -7.37 3.77 3.16
CA TYR A 239 -8.68 4.04 3.72
C TYR A 239 -9.14 2.86 4.55
N ASN A 240 -9.38 3.08 5.84
CA ASN A 240 -9.88 2.07 6.77
C ASN A 240 -10.72 2.74 7.86
N GLY A 241 -11.25 1.96 8.81
CA GLY A 241 -12.07 2.48 9.91
C GLY A 241 -11.38 3.49 10.83
N ALA A 242 -10.04 3.52 10.85
CA ALA A 242 -9.26 4.50 11.62
C ALA A 242 -8.85 5.74 10.80
N THR A 243 -9.27 5.84 9.53
CA THR A 243 -8.96 7.02 8.71
C THR A 243 -9.67 8.25 9.29
N PRO A 244 -8.94 9.33 9.64
CA PRO A 244 -9.49 10.45 10.39
C PRO A 244 -10.69 11.12 9.74
N VAL A 245 -10.72 11.17 8.42
CA VAL A 245 -11.76 11.85 7.60
C VAL A 245 -12.70 10.85 6.94
N SER A 246 -12.92 9.69 7.55
CA SER A 246 -13.86 8.72 7.02
C SER A 246 -15.32 9.16 7.29
N GLY A 247 -16.14 9.20 6.24
CA GLY A 247 -17.56 9.56 6.30
C GLY A 247 -17.83 11.07 6.17
N GLU A 248 -19.05 11.47 6.40
CA GLU A 248 -19.49 12.85 6.21
C GLU A 248 -18.93 13.78 7.28
N LEU A 249 -18.43 14.94 6.87
CA LEU A 249 -17.97 16.00 7.79
C LEU A 249 -19.17 16.67 8.48
N GLN A 250 -20.30 16.69 7.83
CA GLN A 250 -21.56 17.20 8.36
C GLN A 250 -22.61 16.10 8.33
N ARG A 251 -23.42 16.02 9.35
CA ARG A 251 -24.64 15.23 9.36
C ARG A 251 -25.79 16.14 9.78
N ILE A 252 -26.98 15.82 9.32
CA ILE A 252 -28.20 16.48 9.80
C ILE A 252 -28.61 15.75 11.07
N ASN A 253 -28.76 16.49 12.18
CA ASN A 253 -29.28 15.93 13.43
C ASN A 253 -30.80 15.67 13.36
N ASP A 254 -31.36 15.10 14.42
CA ASP A 254 -32.78 14.74 14.46
C ASP A 254 -33.71 15.97 14.36
N ASP A 255 -33.21 17.17 14.62
CA ASP A 255 -33.91 18.44 14.53
C ASP A 255 -33.76 19.08 13.12
N GLY A 256 -33.12 18.41 12.17
CA GLY A 256 -32.91 18.92 10.81
C GLY A 256 -31.79 19.97 10.71
N ILE A 257 -31.00 20.17 11.74
CA ILE A 257 -29.91 21.16 11.80
C ILE A 257 -28.60 20.49 11.38
N PRO A 258 -27.79 21.08 10.46
CA PRO A 258 -26.48 20.59 10.13
C PRO A 258 -25.54 20.61 11.33
N GLU A 259 -25.09 19.46 11.79
CA GLU A 259 -24.12 19.30 12.85
C GLU A 259 -22.77 18.91 12.26
N ILE A 260 -21.74 19.67 12.62
CA ILE A 260 -20.38 19.41 12.17
C ILE A 260 -19.68 18.44 13.11
N ASN A 261 -19.05 17.42 12.55
CA ASN A 261 -18.27 16.47 13.33
C ASN A 261 -16.92 17.10 13.73
N SER A 262 -16.92 17.79 14.87
CA SER A 262 -15.74 18.50 15.40
C SER A 262 -14.52 17.58 15.57
N THR A 263 -14.72 16.32 15.95
CA THR A 263 -13.64 15.33 16.08
C THR A 263 -12.96 15.03 14.74
N LYS A 264 -13.74 15.00 13.66
CA LYS A 264 -13.19 14.77 12.31
C LYS A 264 -12.47 16.00 11.77
N ILE A 265 -12.97 17.19 12.09
CA ILE A 265 -12.31 18.44 11.68
C ILE A 265 -10.99 18.64 12.42
N ALA A 266 -10.94 18.34 13.72
CA ALA A 266 -9.71 18.41 14.50
C ALA A 266 -8.62 17.42 14.01
N ALA A 267 -9.00 16.39 13.26
CA ALA A 267 -8.08 15.41 12.69
C ALA A 267 -7.62 15.78 11.26
N LEU A 268 -8.20 16.79 10.65
CA LEU A 268 -7.77 17.38 9.38
C LEU A 268 -6.65 18.38 9.61
#